data_724396ef3241b493a424f3bda9918250
#
_entry.id   724396ef3241b493a424f3bda9918250
#
_cell.length_a   1.000
_cell.length_b   1.000
_cell.length_c   1.000
_cell.angle_alpha   90.00
_cell.angle_beta   90.00
_cell.angle_gamma   90.00
#
_symmetry.space_group_name_H-M   'P 1'
#
loop_
_entity.id
_entity.type
_entity.pdbx_description
1 polymer ?
#
loop_
_entity_poly.entity_id
_entity_poly.type
_entity_poly.pdbx_seq_one_letter_code
_entity_poly.pdbx_strand_id
1 'polypeptide(L)'
;MEAHGTRPGRDAEAQLPPPSEHDCGVDGCPCDVVEAPPGSAWPKRLYYELRRVVVNFTPSWFAVTMGTGITSILLRNEPYQFRGIDILSDIVFGLNVFLFVTFFLVGLARYLLWPRMFTLMLLHSSQSLFVGTFSIGFATIVNMIALACAGPWGHHFVTLGWVLWWIDASLSVIVCIGLLFLMFTRQSHYFHELTALWLLPVVCPIVSSGSGAVVSNTLTVTPARITIVISWALLGMGLILAFILLSLIHI
;
A
#
# COMPACT_ATOMS: atom_id res chain seq x y z
N MET A 1 -16.31 29.85 -64.14
CA MET A 1 -16.81 30.53 -62.92
C MET A 1 -17.02 29.44 -61.87
N GLU A 2 -15.93 29.00 -61.19
CA GLU A 2 -15.97 28.01 -60.16
C GLU A 2 -15.87 28.68 -58.80
N ALA A 3 -16.88 28.49 -57.98
CA ALA A 3 -16.94 29.02 -56.64
C ALA A 3 -16.19 28.08 -55.69
N HIS A 4 -15.03 28.52 -55.21
CA HIS A 4 -14.26 27.87 -54.17
C HIS A 4 -14.99 28.01 -52.83
N GLY A 5 -15.64 26.92 -52.40
CA GLY A 5 -16.19 26.78 -51.04
C GLY A 5 -15.09 26.53 -50.03
N THR A 6 -14.72 27.54 -49.26
CA THR A 6 -13.87 27.43 -48.08
C THR A 6 -14.61 26.72 -46.98
N ARG A 7 -14.12 25.53 -46.57
CA ARG A 7 -14.57 24.83 -45.35
C ARG A 7 -14.09 25.65 -44.14
N PRO A 8 -14.96 25.94 -43.14
CA PRO A 8 -14.52 26.58 -41.91
C PRO A 8 -13.68 25.58 -41.10
N GLY A 9 -12.60 26.06 -40.56
CA GLY A 9 -11.55 25.35 -39.87
C GLY A 9 -12.03 24.59 -38.65
N ARG A 10 -11.42 23.43 -38.55
CA ARG A 10 -11.53 22.48 -37.45
C ARG A 10 -10.49 22.78 -36.35
N ASP A 11 -10.34 24.06 -35.99
CA ASP A 11 -9.30 24.57 -35.10
C ASP A 11 -9.87 25.29 -33.88
N ALA A 12 -10.95 24.79 -33.32
CA ALA A 12 -11.46 25.27 -32.04
C ALA A 12 -11.85 24.11 -31.12
N GLU A 13 -10.99 23.09 -31.06
CA GLU A 13 -10.95 22.22 -29.87
C GLU A 13 -10.25 23.04 -28.79
N ALA A 14 -11.06 23.83 -28.07
CA ALA A 14 -10.64 24.54 -26.91
C ALA A 14 -10.00 23.52 -25.96
N GLN A 15 -8.68 23.50 -25.87
CA GLN A 15 -7.93 22.85 -24.84
C GLN A 15 -8.47 23.38 -23.51
N LEU A 16 -9.37 22.63 -22.89
CA LEU A 16 -9.69 22.83 -21.48
C LEU A 16 -8.36 22.80 -20.73
N PRO A 17 -8.07 23.82 -19.92
CA PRO A 17 -6.89 23.79 -19.09
C PRO A 17 -6.94 22.52 -18.24
N PRO A 18 -5.79 21.87 -17.96
CA PRO A 18 -5.77 20.69 -17.08
C PRO A 18 -6.49 21.07 -15.79
N PRO A 19 -7.35 20.18 -15.25
CA PRO A 19 -8.07 20.46 -14.02
C PRO A 19 -7.03 20.86 -12.97
N SER A 20 -7.15 22.07 -12.45
CA SER A 20 -6.30 22.55 -11.37
C SER A 20 -6.50 21.56 -10.21
N GLU A 21 -5.43 21.17 -9.53
CA GLU A 21 -5.42 20.25 -8.38
C GLU A 21 -6.41 20.64 -7.25
N HIS A 22 -7.13 21.73 -7.41
CA HIS A 22 -8.07 22.33 -6.46
C HIS A 22 -9.55 22.22 -6.85
N ASP A 23 -9.90 21.51 -7.93
CA ASP A 23 -11.31 21.37 -8.32
C ASP A 23 -12.00 20.24 -7.52
N CYS A 24 -12.02 20.40 -6.21
CA CYS A 24 -12.92 19.66 -5.31
C CYS A 24 -14.29 20.35 -5.30
N GLY A 25 -15.03 20.24 -6.38
CA GLY A 25 -16.40 20.77 -6.51
C GLY A 25 -17.45 20.01 -5.71
N VAL A 26 -17.11 19.52 -4.50
CA VAL A 26 -18.02 18.86 -3.57
C VAL A 26 -17.98 19.64 -2.25
N ASP A 27 -19.11 20.25 -1.90
CA ASP A 27 -19.32 20.91 -0.62
C ASP A 27 -18.93 19.98 0.54
N GLY A 28 -17.91 20.37 1.32
CA GLY A 28 -17.37 19.60 2.44
C GLY A 28 -16.05 18.85 2.15
N CYS A 29 -15.37 19.13 1.05
CA CYS A 29 -13.99 18.71 0.85
C CYS A 29 -13.10 19.43 1.87
N PRO A 30 -12.30 18.71 2.71
CA PRO A 30 -11.42 19.34 3.70
C PRO A 30 -10.19 20.02 3.06
N CYS A 31 -10.23 20.23 1.75
CA CYS A 31 -9.21 20.97 1.00
C CYS A 31 -9.13 22.45 1.40
N ASP A 32 -10.19 22.99 2.01
CA ASP A 32 -10.15 24.25 2.75
C ASP A 32 -9.35 24.07 4.05
N VAL A 33 -8.10 23.62 3.92
CA VAL A 33 -7.16 23.67 5.04
C VAL A 33 -6.89 25.13 5.29
N VAL A 34 -7.71 25.70 6.18
CA VAL A 34 -7.58 27.04 6.66
C VAL A 34 -6.14 27.23 7.12
N GLU A 35 -5.39 28.04 6.41
CA GLU A 35 -4.06 28.47 6.86
C GLU A 35 -4.17 29.07 8.25
N ALA A 36 -3.20 28.77 9.11
CA ALA A 36 -3.19 29.36 10.44
C ALA A 36 -3.25 30.89 10.31
N PRO A 37 -4.19 31.57 10.99
CA PRO A 37 -4.31 33.01 10.88
C PRO A 37 -2.97 33.67 11.26
N PRO A 38 -2.53 34.71 10.52
CA PRO A 38 -1.28 35.40 10.78
C PRO A 38 -1.27 35.92 12.22
N GLY A 39 -0.26 35.55 13.02
CA GLY A 39 -0.15 35.91 14.43
C GLY A 39 -0.65 34.88 15.44
N SER A 40 -1.08 33.68 15.00
CA SER A 40 -1.49 32.61 15.93
C SER A 40 -0.33 32.11 16.80
N ALA A 41 -0.61 31.90 18.10
CA ALA A 41 0.34 31.35 19.05
C ALA A 41 0.86 29.94 18.61
N TRP A 42 2.10 29.60 18.95
CA TRP A 42 2.80 28.36 18.60
C TRP A 42 1.94 27.06 18.66
N PRO A 43 1.17 26.81 19.73
CA PRO A 43 0.36 25.59 19.82
C PRO A 43 -0.75 25.52 18.76
N LYS A 44 -1.31 26.67 18.36
CA LYS A 44 -2.34 26.71 17.31
C LYS A 44 -1.73 26.44 15.92
N ARG A 45 -0.57 27.02 15.63
CA ARG A 45 0.18 26.74 14.40
C ARG A 45 0.49 25.26 14.24
N LEU A 46 1.03 24.63 15.30
CA LEU A 46 1.33 23.19 15.29
C LEU A 46 0.07 22.34 15.01
N TYR A 47 -1.07 22.70 15.60
CA TYR A 47 -2.34 22.03 15.35
C TYR A 47 -2.77 22.11 13.88
N TYR A 48 -2.66 23.28 13.24
CA TYR A 48 -3.02 23.47 11.83
C TYR A 48 -2.06 22.69 10.92
N GLU A 49 -0.76 22.70 11.21
CA GLU A 49 0.23 21.93 10.45
C GLU A 49 0.02 20.41 10.59
N LEU A 50 -0.22 19.92 11.79
CA LEU A 50 -0.54 18.50 12.02
C LEU A 50 -1.83 18.09 11.28
N ARG A 51 -2.87 18.92 11.33
CA ARG A 51 -4.10 18.70 10.60
C ARG A 51 -3.84 18.63 9.09
N ARG A 52 -3.01 19.51 8.56
CA ARG A 52 -2.61 19.53 7.16
C ARG A 52 -1.89 18.25 6.77
N VAL A 53 -0.94 17.79 7.60
CA VAL A 53 -0.23 16.52 7.38
C VAL A 53 -1.20 15.34 7.36
N VAL A 54 -2.12 15.27 8.32
CA VAL A 54 -3.11 14.17 8.43
C VAL A 54 -4.05 14.17 7.23
N VAL A 55 -4.55 15.32 6.79
CA VAL A 55 -5.47 15.43 5.65
C VAL A 55 -4.80 15.02 4.34
N ASN A 56 -3.54 15.45 4.12
CA ASN A 56 -2.78 15.16 2.91
C ASN A 56 -2.04 13.81 2.94
N PHE A 57 -2.18 13.04 4.02
CA PHE A 57 -1.55 11.73 4.11
C PHE A 57 -2.16 10.77 3.07
N THR A 58 -1.35 10.15 2.26
CA THR A 58 -1.76 9.18 1.23
C THR A 58 -1.25 7.76 1.56
N PRO A 59 -1.96 6.70 1.16
CA PRO A 59 -1.50 5.32 1.39
C PRO A 59 -0.14 5.02 0.75
N SER A 60 0.31 5.81 -0.22
CA SER A 60 1.61 5.66 -0.87
C SER A 60 2.81 5.71 0.09
N TRP A 61 2.67 6.35 1.25
CA TRP A 61 3.71 6.37 2.28
C TRP A 61 4.06 4.97 2.81
N PHE A 62 3.15 4.00 2.74
CA PHE A 62 3.45 2.62 3.10
C PHE A 62 4.44 1.95 2.14
N ALA A 63 4.68 2.50 0.94
CA ALA A 63 5.74 2.01 0.07
C ALA A 63 7.14 2.18 0.70
N VAL A 64 7.34 3.19 1.56
CA VAL A 64 8.59 3.36 2.32
C VAL A 64 8.78 2.18 3.28
N THR A 65 7.74 1.78 4.00
CA THR A 65 7.82 0.64 4.94
C THR A 65 8.03 -0.68 4.22
N MET A 66 7.48 -0.84 3.01
CA MET A 66 7.75 -1.99 2.17
C MET A 66 9.26 -2.06 1.80
N GLY A 67 9.84 -0.93 1.36
CA GLY A 67 11.26 -0.86 0.99
C GLY A 67 12.21 -1.07 2.18
N THR A 68 11.98 -0.38 3.30
CA THR A 68 12.81 -0.54 4.51
C THR A 68 12.68 -1.94 5.11
N GLY A 69 11.47 -2.52 5.08
CA GLY A 69 11.23 -3.88 5.56
C GLY A 69 11.96 -4.95 4.75
N ILE A 70 11.89 -4.87 3.42
CA ILE A 70 12.65 -5.79 2.54
C ILE A 70 14.16 -5.63 2.76
N THR A 71 14.66 -4.41 2.92
CA THR A 71 16.09 -4.17 3.20
C THR A 71 16.53 -4.87 4.49
N SER A 72 15.74 -4.82 5.56
CA SER A 72 16.07 -5.53 6.80
C SER A 72 16.10 -7.05 6.62
N ILE A 73 15.16 -7.62 5.85
CA ILE A 73 15.11 -9.06 5.54
C ILE A 73 16.33 -9.49 4.73
N LEU A 74 16.72 -8.71 3.71
CA LEU A 74 17.88 -9.00 2.87
C LEU A 74 19.17 -8.97 3.69
N LEU A 75 19.36 -7.97 4.56
CA LEU A 75 20.50 -7.89 5.44
C LEU A 75 20.61 -9.12 6.37
N ARG A 76 19.46 -9.63 6.85
CA ARG A 76 19.41 -10.82 7.71
C ARG A 76 19.76 -12.11 6.97
N ASN A 77 19.40 -12.21 5.69
CA ASN A 77 19.60 -13.40 4.86
C ASN A 77 20.86 -13.32 3.97
N GLU A 78 21.69 -12.28 4.15
CA GLU A 78 22.93 -12.14 3.36
C GLU A 78 23.89 -13.30 3.65
N PRO A 79 24.38 -14.02 2.62
CA PRO A 79 25.29 -15.15 2.80
C PRO A 79 26.67 -14.73 3.31
N TYR A 80 27.12 -13.50 3.01
CA TYR A 80 28.39 -12.96 3.47
C TYR A 80 28.24 -12.21 4.80
N GLN A 81 28.25 -12.96 5.90
CA GLN A 81 28.11 -12.43 7.26
C GLN A 81 29.38 -11.72 7.71
N PHE A 82 29.33 -10.40 7.87
CA PHE A 82 30.38 -9.63 8.56
C PHE A 82 29.92 -9.24 9.98
N ARG A 83 30.89 -8.98 10.86
CA ARG A 83 30.55 -8.59 12.24
C ARG A 83 29.68 -7.33 12.25
N GLY A 84 28.44 -7.45 12.77
CA GLY A 84 27.52 -6.33 12.95
C GLY A 84 26.37 -6.27 11.93
N ILE A 85 26.32 -7.14 10.92
CA ILE A 85 25.22 -7.16 9.95
C ILE A 85 23.87 -7.45 10.61
N ASP A 86 23.85 -8.34 11.60
CA ASP A 86 22.64 -8.65 12.38
C ASP A 86 22.14 -7.42 13.14
N ILE A 87 23.06 -6.67 13.78
CA ILE A 87 22.71 -5.45 14.50
C ILE A 87 22.17 -4.39 13.54
N LEU A 88 22.77 -4.27 12.35
CA LEU A 88 22.29 -3.34 11.32
C LEU A 88 20.89 -3.75 10.82
N SER A 89 20.66 -5.04 10.59
CA SER A 89 19.34 -5.57 10.23
C SER A 89 18.30 -5.25 11.30
N ASP A 90 18.62 -5.45 12.58
CA ASP A 90 17.71 -5.19 13.69
C ASP A 90 17.43 -3.67 13.86
N ILE A 91 18.40 -2.80 13.61
CA ILE A 91 18.20 -1.34 13.62
C ILE A 91 17.23 -0.94 12.49
N VAL A 92 17.44 -1.44 11.26
CA VAL A 92 16.57 -1.16 10.12
C VAL A 92 15.18 -1.72 10.36
N PHE A 93 15.06 -2.90 10.98
CA PHE A 93 13.77 -3.47 11.37
C PHE A 93 13.06 -2.59 12.41
N GLY A 94 13.73 -2.13 13.45
CA GLY A 94 13.17 -1.21 14.45
C GLY A 94 12.68 0.09 13.82
N LEU A 95 13.45 0.65 12.88
CA LEU A 95 13.03 1.81 12.09
C LEU A 95 11.79 1.52 11.26
N ASN A 96 11.74 0.36 10.60
CA ASN A 96 10.58 -0.05 9.80
C ASN A 96 9.30 -0.17 10.64
N VAL A 97 9.38 -0.80 11.81
CA VAL A 97 8.25 -0.92 12.74
C VAL A 97 7.79 0.47 13.22
N PHE A 98 8.73 1.35 13.57
CA PHE A 98 8.41 2.71 13.98
C PHE A 98 7.68 3.49 12.86
N LEU A 99 8.18 3.44 11.64
CA LEU A 99 7.56 4.09 10.47
C LEU A 99 6.18 3.51 10.20
N PHE A 100 6.05 2.18 10.21
CA PHE A 100 4.76 1.51 9.96
C PHE A 100 3.71 1.92 10.99
N VAL A 101 4.04 1.88 12.27
CA VAL A 101 3.12 2.29 13.36
C VAL A 101 2.76 3.76 13.21
N THR A 102 3.71 4.63 12.91
CA THR A 102 3.46 6.06 12.71
C THR A 102 2.50 6.29 11.54
N PHE A 103 2.76 5.69 10.37
CA PHE A 103 1.91 5.84 9.20
C PHE A 103 0.53 5.21 9.42
N PHE A 104 0.47 4.09 10.13
CA PHE A 104 -0.80 3.46 10.51
C PHE A 104 -1.63 4.37 11.41
N LEU A 105 -1.04 4.97 12.45
CA LEU A 105 -1.73 5.88 13.36
C LEU A 105 -2.22 7.16 12.64
N VAL A 106 -1.38 7.73 11.77
CA VAL A 106 -1.77 8.91 10.97
C VAL A 106 -2.91 8.57 10.01
N GLY A 107 -2.80 7.44 9.31
CA GLY A 107 -3.86 6.95 8.41
C GLY A 107 -5.15 6.64 9.15
N LEU A 108 -5.06 5.99 10.31
CA LEU A 108 -6.22 5.69 11.17
C LEU A 108 -6.88 6.98 11.66
N ALA A 109 -6.11 7.94 12.14
CA ALA A 109 -6.62 9.24 12.56
C ALA A 109 -7.33 9.96 11.41
N ARG A 110 -6.76 9.93 10.18
CA ARG A 110 -7.41 10.50 9.00
C ARG A 110 -8.77 9.89 8.74
N TYR A 111 -8.88 8.56 8.70
CA TYR A 111 -10.12 7.88 8.34
C TYR A 111 -11.18 7.89 9.46
N LEU A 112 -10.76 7.95 10.72
CA LEU A 112 -11.68 8.14 11.85
C LEU A 112 -12.24 9.56 11.91
N LEU A 113 -11.41 10.57 11.64
CA LEU A 113 -11.84 11.97 11.66
C LEU A 113 -12.67 12.34 10.42
N TRP A 114 -12.35 11.75 9.26
CA TRP A 114 -13.00 12.03 7.97
C TRP A 114 -13.36 10.74 7.21
N PRO A 115 -14.43 10.01 7.62
CA PRO A 115 -14.77 8.72 6.98
C PRO A 115 -15.12 8.84 5.50
N ARG A 116 -15.61 10.00 5.05
CA ARG A 116 -15.87 10.26 3.62
C ARG A 116 -14.61 10.22 2.76
N MET A 117 -13.45 10.58 3.33
CA MET A 117 -12.17 10.54 2.63
C MET A 117 -11.73 9.12 2.28
N PHE A 118 -12.10 8.13 3.09
CA PHE A 118 -11.82 6.72 2.78
C PHE A 118 -12.56 6.28 1.52
N THR A 119 -13.83 6.61 1.40
CA THR A 119 -14.63 6.28 0.20
C THR A 119 -14.09 7.00 -1.04
N LEU A 120 -13.76 8.30 -0.92
CA LEU A 120 -13.16 9.05 -2.02
C LEU A 120 -11.81 8.50 -2.46
N MET A 121 -10.96 8.08 -1.52
CA MET A 121 -9.69 7.44 -1.80
C MET A 121 -9.87 6.10 -2.54
N LEU A 122 -10.83 5.27 -2.13
CA LEU A 122 -11.12 4.00 -2.81
C LEU A 122 -11.66 4.19 -4.23
N LEU A 123 -12.39 5.28 -4.49
CA LEU A 123 -12.90 5.62 -5.81
C LEU A 123 -11.85 6.25 -6.71
N HIS A 124 -10.78 6.81 -6.13
CA HIS A 124 -9.70 7.42 -6.90
C HIS A 124 -8.81 6.33 -7.52
N SER A 125 -8.72 6.32 -8.84
CA SER A 125 -8.05 5.28 -9.64
C SER A 125 -6.62 4.96 -9.18
N SER A 126 -5.80 5.97 -8.90
CA SER A 126 -4.40 5.80 -8.58
C SER A 126 -4.15 5.54 -7.08
N GLN A 127 -4.86 6.25 -6.18
CA GLN A 127 -4.62 6.16 -4.74
C GLN A 127 -5.13 4.85 -4.14
N SER A 128 -6.20 4.27 -4.68
CA SER A 128 -6.75 2.99 -4.23
C SER A 128 -5.75 1.85 -4.39
N LEU A 129 -4.92 1.86 -5.42
CA LEU A 129 -3.92 0.82 -5.70
C LEU A 129 -2.84 0.75 -4.61
N PHE A 130 -2.49 1.89 -4.01
CA PHE A 130 -1.51 1.95 -2.93
C PHE A 130 -2.00 1.34 -1.61
N VAL A 131 -3.29 1.00 -1.45
CA VAL A 131 -3.76 0.25 -0.29
C VAL A 131 -3.06 -1.12 -0.19
N GLY A 132 -2.66 -1.70 -1.34
CA GLY A 132 -1.86 -2.92 -1.37
C GLY A 132 -0.51 -2.79 -0.67
N THR A 133 0.13 -1.62 -0.70
CA THR A 133 1.43 -1.42 -0.04
C THR A 133 1.35 -1.56 1.48
N PHE A 134 0.20 -1.31 2.08
CA PHE A 134 -0.04 -1.53 3.50
C PHE A 134 0.09 -3.00 3.88
N SER A 135 -0.58 -3.91 3.13
CA SER A 135 -0.47 -5.35 3.37
C SER A 135 0.97 -5.85 3.15
N ILE A 136 1.62 -5.42 2.07
CA ILE A 136 3.00 -5.82 1.78
C ILE A 136 3.97 -5.32 2.88
N GLY A 137 3.81 -4.06 3.34
CA GLY A 137 4.60 -3.52 4.45
C GLY A 137 4.38 -4.29 5.76
N PHE A 138 3.15 -4.71 6.03
CA PHE A 138 2.84 -5.53 7.19
C PHE A 138 3.47 -6.94 7.09
N ALA A 139 3.42 -7.56 5.92
CA ALA A 139 4.06 -8.86 5.66
C ALA A 139 5.58 -8.81 5.92
N THR A 140 6.28 -7.70 5.63
CA THR A 140 7.71 -7.58 5.93
C THR A 140 7.99 -7.59 7.43
N ILE A 141 7.10 -7.01 8.24
CA ILE A 141 7.20 -7.05 9.72
C ILE A 141 7.00 -8.47 10.22
N VAL A 142 5.99 -9.19 9.70
CA VAL A 142 5.73 -10.59 10.04
C VAL A 142 6.95 -11.46 9.73
N ASN A 143 7.57 -11.26 8.56
CA ASN A 143 8.78 -11.98 8.17
C ASN A 143 9.95 -11.73 9.13
N MET A 144 10.18 -10.49 9.52
CA MET A 144 11.27 -10.17 10.45
C MET A 144 11.01 -10.70 11.85
N ILE A 145 9.77 -10.70 12.33
CA ILE A 145 9.41 -11.36 13.60
C ILE A 145 9.74 -12.86 13.54
N ALA A 146 9.42 -13.54 12.44
CA ALA A 146 9.75 -14.95 12.28
C ALA A 146 11.26 -15.21 12.19
N LEU A 147 12.01 -14.35 11.49
CA LEU A 147 13.46 -14.54 11.28
C LEU A 147 14.31 -14.11 12.48
N ALA A 148 13.98 -12.98 13.10
CA ALA A 148 14.81 -12.38 14.15
C ALA A 148 14.36 -12.74 15.55
N CYS A 149 13.05 -12.81 15.81
CA CYS A 149 12.51 -12.92 17.17
C CYS A 149 12.16 -14.37 17.56
N ALA A 150 11.80 -15.24 16.61
CA ALA A 150 11.31 -16.59 16.90
C ALA A 150 12.37 -17.51 17.56
N GLY A 151 13.66 -17.32 17.24
CA GLY A 151 14.74 -18.09 17.86
C GLY A 151 15.08 -17.63 19.29
N PRO A 152 15.54 -16.38 19.46
CA PRO A 152 16.05 -15.90 20.75
C PRO A 152 14.97 -15.64 21.80
N TRP A 153 13.74 -15.27 21.40
CA TRP A 153 12.71 -14.76 22.31
C TRP A 153 11.61 -15.78 22.64
N GLY A 154 11.73 -17.01 22.11
CA GLY A 154 10.96 -18.17 22.53
C GLY A 154 9.57 -18.31 21.89
N HIS A 155 8.81 -19.31 22.41
CA HIS A 155 7.55 -19.80 21.80
C HIS A 155 6.44 -18.73 21.66
N HIS A 156 6.39 -17.74 22.52
CA HIS A 156 5.38 -16.67 22.44
C HIS A 156 5.50 -15.84 21.15
N PHE A 157 6.72 -15.55 20.70
CA PHE A 157 6.94 -14.81 19.47
C PHE A 157 6.64 -15.63 18.21
N VAL A 158 6.85 -16.95 18.28
CA VAL A 158 6.42 -17.87 17.21
C VAL A 158 4.90 -17.84 17.04
N THR A 159 4.16 -17.91 18.14
CA THR A 159 2.69 -17.84 18.11
C THR A 159 2.22 -16.46 17.64
N LEU A 160 2.87 -15.39 18.11
CA LEU A 160 2.56 -14.03 17.66
C LEU A 160 2.77 -13.89 16.15
N GLY A 161 3.91 -14.33 15.60
CA GLY A 161 4.20 -14.29 14.18
C GLY A 161 3.17 -15.06 13.36
N TRP A 162 2.72 -16.22 13.86
CA TRP A 162 1.69 -17.01 13.19
C TRP A 162 0.31 -16.32 13.20
N VAL A 163 -0.10 -15.72 14.30
CA VAL A 163 -1.36 -14.95 14.38
C VAL A 163 -1.31 -13.72 13.46
N LEU A 164 -0.21 -13.00 13.48
CA LEU A 164 -0.02 -11.83 12.60
C LEU A 164 -0.03 -12.23 11.12
N TRP A 165 0.53 -13.39 10.78
CA TRP A 165 0.46 -13.92 9.42
C TRP A 165 -0.99 -14.22 8.98
N TRP A 166 -1.84 -14.77 9.87
CA TRP A 166 -3.26 -14.97 9.55
C TRP A 166 -3.99 -13.67 9.26
N ILE A 167 -3.68 -12.62 10.02
CA ILE A 167 -4.23 -11.29 9.80
C ILE A 167 -3.77 -10.76 8.43
N ASP A 168 -2.48 -10.89 8.12
CA ASP A 168 -1.92 -10.47 6.84
C ASP A 168 -2.53 -11.25 5.66
N ALA A 169 -2.63 -12.56 5.75
CA ALA A 169 -3.24 -13.41 4.73
C ALA A 169 -4.69 -13.03 4.44
N SER A 170 -5.48 -12.80 5.49
CA SER A 170 -6.87 -12.35 5.35
C SER A 170 -6.96 -10.96 4.71
N LEU A 171 -6.11 -10.03 5.15
CA LEU A 171 -6.04 -8.67 4.62
C LEU A 171 -5.63 -8.67 3.15
N SER A 172 -4.62 -9.46 2.77
CA SER A 172 -4.14 -9.55 1.39
C SER A 172 -5.21 -10.06 0.42
N VAL A 173 -6.03 -11.03 0.84
CA VAL A 173 -7.17 -11.54 0.06
C VAL A 173 -8.24 -10.46 -0.10
N ILE A 174 -8.61 -9.78 0.99
CA ILE A 174 -9.61 -8.70 0.97
C ILE A 174 -9.15 -7.56 0.05
N VAL A 175 -7.90 -7.14 0.15
CA VAL A 175 -7.32 -6.09 -0.68
C VAL A 175 -7.29 -6.53 -2.15
N CYS A 176 -6.82 -7.75 -2.44
CA CYS A 176 -6.73 -8.27 -3.80
C CYS A 176 -8.10 -8.31 -4.48
N ILE A 177 -9.07 -9.00 -3.87
CA ILE A 177 -10.41 -9.16 -4.45
C ILE A 177 -11.16 -7.84 -4.45
N GLY A 178 -11.12 -7.10 -3.33
CA GLY A 178 -11.86 -5.85 -3.16
C GLY A 178 -11.40 -4.76 -4.13
N LEU A 179 -10.10 -4.57 -4.30
CA LEU A 179 -9.59 -3.56 -5.23
C LEU A 179 -9.81 -3.95 -6.69
N LEU A 180 -9.62 -5.23 -7.06
CA LEU A 180 -9.95 -5.70 -8.40
C LEU A 180 -11.44 -5.48 -8.71
N PHE A 181 -12.32 -5.81 -7.78
CA PHE A 181 -13.76 -5.57 -7.94
C PHE A 181 -14.06 -4.07 -8.12
N LEU A 182 -13.46 -3.18 -7.33
CA LEU A 182 -13.63 -1.73 -7.47
C LEU A 182 -13.08 -1.21 -8.81
N MET A 183 -11.93 -1.71 -9.23
CA MET A 183 -11.32 -1.35 -10.51
C MET A 183 -12.25 -1.67 -11.69
N PHE A 184 -12.85 -2.88 -11.71
CA PHE A 184 -13.71 -3.29 -12.82
C PHE A 184 -15.13 -2.73 -12.75
N THR A 185 -15.64 -2.36 -11.57
CA THR A 185 -17.06 -1.95 -11.43
C THR A 185 -17.27 -0.46 -11.24
N ARG A 186 -16.34 0.26 -10.67
CA ARG A 186 -16.52 1.65 -10.21
C ARG A 186 -15.56 2.65 -10.81
N GLN A 187 -14.45 2.19 -11.35
CA GLN A 187 -13.44 3.09 -11.92
C GLN A 187 -13.52 3.01 -13.44
N SER A 188 -13.60 4.18 -14.09
CA SER A 188 -13.50 4.28 -15.55
C SER A 188 -12.01 4.35 -15.91
N HIS A 189 -11.49 3.26 -16.44
CA HIS A 189 -10.11 3.21 -16.92
C HIS A 189 -10.08 3.25 -18.44
N TYR A 190 -9.27 4.14 -19.00
CA TYR A 190 -8.88 4.06 -20.39
C TYR A 190 -7.72 3.08 -20.50
N PHE A 191 -7.78 2.15 -21.45
CA PHE A 191 -6.73 1.14 -21.68
C PHE A 191 -5.33 1.76 -21.91
N HIS A 192 -5.28 3.02 -22.31
CA HIS A 192 -4.05 3.76 -22.51
C HIS A 192 -3.34 4.18 -21.20
N GLU A 193 -4.00 4.10 -20.07
CA GLU A 193 -3.47 4.49 -18.75
C GLU A 193 -3.08 3.30 -17.86
N LEU A 194 -3.01 2.10 -18.44
CA LEU A 194 -2.59 0.90 -17.72
C LEU A 194 -1.13 1.04 -17.28
N THR A 195 -0.91 1.09 -15.98
CA THR A 195 0.41 1.21 -15.37
C THR A 195 0.75 -0.02 -14.53
N ALA A 196 2.04 -0.23 -14.26
CA ALA A 196 2.50 -1.30 -13.38
C ALA A 196 1.90 -1.23 -11.95
N LEU A 197 1.31 -0.09 -11.56
CA LEU A 197 0.61 0.05 -10.28
C LEU A 197 -0.60 -0.91 -10.15
N TRP A 198 -1.20 -1.34 -11.25
CA TRP A 198 -2.30 -2.30 -11.25
C TRP A 198 -1.91 -3.67 -10.70
N LEU A 199 -0.62 -3.98 -10.66
CA LEU A 199 -0.12 -5.22 -10.07
C LEU A 199 -0.07 -5.16 -8.54
N LEU A 200 -0.08 -3.98 -7.91
CA LEU A 200 0.06 -3.86 -6.45
C LEU A 200 -0.97 -4.68 -5.65
N PRO A 201 -2.28 -4.63 -5.94
CA PRO A 201 -3.27 -5.43 -5.23
C PRO A 201 -3.05 -6.94 -5.38
N VAL A 202 -2.59 -7.36 -6.56
CA VAL A 202 -2.42 -8.77 -6.90
C VAL A 202 -1.13 -9.34 -6.34
N VAL A 203 -0.11 -8.50 -6.13
CA VAL A 203 1.15 -8.89 -5.50
C VAL A 203 0.97 -9.16 -4.00
N CYS A 204 -0.04 -8.55 -3.33
CA CYS A 204 -0.27 -8.76 -1.89
C CYS A 204 -0.38 -10.25 -1.49
N PRO A 205 -1.25 -11.08 -2.10
CA PRO A 205 -1.33 -12.50 -1.73
C PRO A 205 -0.07 -13.28 -2.10
N ILE A 206 0.68 -12.87 -3.12
CA ILE A 206 1.97 -13.50 -3.47
C ILE A 206 2.98 -13.26 -2.35
N VAL A 207 3.10 -12.01 -1.86
CA VAL A 207 4.02 -11.66 -0.77
C VAL A 207 3.59 -12.34 0.54
N SER A 208 2.29 -12.33 0.85
CA SER A 208 1.75 -13.01 2.04
C SER A 208 1.99 -14.53 2.01
N SER A 209 1.97 -15.16 0.82
CA SER A 209 2.32 -16.57 0.66
C SER A 209 3.80 -16.84 0.98
N GLY A 210 4.69 -15.96 0.51
CA GLY A 210 6.12 -16.02 0.85
C GLY A 210 6.36 -15.87 2.37
N SER A 211 5.64 -14.94 3.01
CA SER A 211 5.68 -14.78 4.47
C SER A 211 5.21 -16.04 5.20
N GLY A 212 4.18 -16.73 4.69
CA GLY A 212 3.72 -18.00 5.25
C GLY A 212 4.76 -19.11 5.18
N ALA A 213 5.54 -19.15 4.09
CA ALA A 213 6.65 -20.09 3.99
C ALA A 213 7.75 -19.81 5.03
N VAL A 214 8.08 -18.55 5.29
CA VAL A 214 9.06 -18.16 6.32
C VAL A 214 8.55 -18.53 7.71
N VAL A 215 7.30 -18.15 8.04
CA VAL A 215 6.67 -18.43 9.34
C VAL A 215 6.55 -19.93 9.58
N SER A 216 6.25 -20.74 8.56
CA SER A 216 6.11 -22.20 8.70
C SER A 216 7.37 -22.90 9.19
N ASN A 217 8.56 -22.35 8.91
CA ASN A 217 9.83 -22.90 9.39
C ASN A 217 10.01 -22.80 10.91
N THR A 218 9.27 -21.92 11.55
CA THR A 218 9.33 -21.71 13.01
C THR A 218 8.27 -22.49 13.78
N LEU A 219 7.28 -23.06 13.07
CA LEU A 219 6.10 -23.73 13.66
C LEU A 219 6.31 -25.22 13.87
N THR A 220 5.50 -25.80 14.75
CA THR A 220 5.36 -27.26 14.90
C THR A 220 4.68 -27.87 13.67
N VAL A 221 4.81 -29.20 13.49
CA VAL A 221 4.42 -29.90 12.25
C VAL A 221 2.98 -29.64 11.80
N THR A 222 2.01 -29.65 12.72
CA THR A 222 0.58 -29.50 12.35
C THR A 222 0.24 -28.08 11.87
N PRO A 223 0.51 -27.00 12.62
CA PRO A 223 0.24 -25.65 12.13
C PRO A 223 1.11 -25.27 10.92
N ALA A 224 2.35 -25.79 10.81
CA ALA A 224 3.20 -25.57 9.65
C ALA A 224 2.56 -26.10 8.36
N ARG A 225 1.99 -27.32 8.39
CA ARG A 225 1.29 -27.91 7.23
C ARG A 225 0.11 -27.07 6.80
N ILE A 226 -0.71 -26.59 7.72
CA ILE A 226 -1.87 -25.74 7.41
C ILE A 226 -1.39 -24.43 6.76
N THR A 227 -0.37 -23.80 7.35
CA THR A 227 0.22 -22.55 6.85
C THR A 227 0.75 -22.72 5.42
N ILE A 228 1.48 -23.81 5.14
CA ILE A 228 2.02 -24.09 3.80
C ILE A 228 0.91 -24.29 2.76
N VAL A 229 -0.12 -25.10 3.08
CA VAL A 229 -1.24 -25.37 2.16
C VAL A 229 -1.96 -24.05 1.79
N ILE A 230 -2.23 -23.20 2.77
CA ILE A 230 -2.89 -21.91 2.52
C ILE A 230 -1.95 -20.96 1.76
N SER A 231 -0.65 -20.94 2.06
CA SER A 231 0.33 -20.17 1.31
C SER A 231 0.37 -20.57 -0.16
N TRP A 232 0.31 -21.87 -0.47
CA TRP A 232 0.23 -22.33 -1.86
C TRP A 232 -1.05 -21.88 -2.56
N ALA A 233 -2.18 -21.88 -1.86
CA ALA A 233 -3.45 -21.38 -2.41
C ALA A 233 -3.37 -19.87 -2.71
N LEU A 234 -2.80 -19.07 -1.78
CA LEU A 234 -2.59 -17.64 -1.96
C LEU A 234 -1.64 -17.34 -3.14
N LEU A 235 -0.56 -18.11 -3.26
CA LEU A 235 0.37 -17.99 -4.38
C LEU A 235 -0.33 -18.27 -5.72
N GLY A 236 -1.07 -19.37 -5.80
CA GLY A 236 -1.80 -19.74 -7.01
C GLY A 236 -2.80 -18.67 -7.43
N MET A 237 -3.58 -18.14 -6.48
CA MET A 237 -4.54 -17.07 -6.73
C MET A 237 -3.84 -15.81 -7.25
N GLY A 238 -2.80 -15.35 -6.57
CA GLY A 238 -2.09 -14.13 -6.94
C GLY A 238 -1.34 -14.28 -8.27
N LEU A 239 -0.69 -15.42 -8.50
CA LEU A 239 0.11 -15.65 -9.70
C LEU A 239 -0.75 -15.67 -10.97
N ILE A 240 -1.89 -16.36 -10.94
CA ILE A 240 -2.82 -16.42 -12.08
C ILE A 240 -3.33 -15.02 -12.42
N LEU A 241 -3.75 -14.25 -11.43
CA LEU A 241 -4.22 -12.88 -11.62
C LEU A 241 -3.10 -11.96 -12.14
N ALA A 242 -1.87 -12.12 -11.64
CA ALA A 242 -0.71 -11.35 -12.10
C ALA A 242 -0.40 -11.61 -13.57
N PHE A 243 -0.45 -12.87 -14.04
CA PHE A 243 -0.25 -13.19 -15.44
C PHE A 243 -1.34 -12.61 -16.35
N ILE A 244 -2.60 -12.64 -15.91
CA ILE A 244 -3.73 -12.05 -16.67
C ILE A 244 -3.50 -10.54 -16.81
N LEU A 245 -3.15 -9.84 -15.72
CA LEU A 245 -2.92 -8.39 -15.77
C LEU A 245 -1.67 -8.04 -16.58
N LEU A 246 -0.58 -8.81 -16.46
CA LEU A 246 0.62 -8.61 -17.27
C LEU A 246 0.34 -8.79 -18.76
N SER A 247 -0.45 -9.80 -19.12
CA SER A 247 -0.88 -10.00 -20.50
C SER A 247 -1.70 -8.80 -21.00
N LEU A 248 -2.59 -8.26 -20.16
CA LEU A 248 -3.41 -7.10 -20.51
C LEU A 248 -2.59 -5.81 -20.68
N ILE A 249 -1.54 -5.62 -19.88
CA ILE A 249 -0.64 -4.45 -19.97
C ILE A 249 0.26 -4.53 -21.20
N HIS A 250 0.54 -5.73 -21.70
CA HIS A 250 1.47 -5.95 -22.82
C HIS A 250 0.80 -5.87 -24.20
N ILE A 251 -0.52 -5.84 -24.26
CA ILE A 251 -1.35 -5.65 -25.48
C ILE A 251 -1.54 -4.17 -25.78
#